data_dc169e348e9f13d549c510edca93d06f
#
_entry.id   dc169e348e9f13d549c510edca93d06f
#
_cell.length_a   1.000
_cell.length_b   1.000
_cell.length_c   1.000
_cell.angle_alpha   90.00
_cell.angle_beta   90.00
_cell.angle_gamma   90.00
#
_symmetry.space_group_name_H-M   'P 1'
#
loop_
_entity.id
_entity.type
_entity.pdbx_description
1 polymer ?
#
loop_
_entity_poly.entity_id
_entity_poly.type
_entity_poly.pdbx_seq_one_letter_code
_entity_poly.pdbx_strand_id
1 'polypeptide(L)'
;MRRAIELAKKGCGYTNPNPLVGAVIVKDQRVIGEGYHEKIGGLHAERNALKNCIEDPEGAEIYVTLEPCCHYGKTPPCTEALIEAGIKKVYVGNLDPNPKVAGGGIKILNDHGIETETGILEEECRQLNDIFFHYIQNDIPYIALKYAMTLDGKIATATGESKWITGEEARRHVHTLRHQYAAIMAGIGTVLADDPMLNARIEHGNDPIRVICDSNLRISEGSNLSLIHI
;
A
#
# COMPACT_ATOMS: atom_id res chain seq x y z
N MET A 1 -9.56 -6.44 -14.61
CA MET A 1 -8.55 -5.53 -14.02
C MET A 1 -9.15 -4.47 -13.08
N ARG A 2 -10.15 -3.63 -13.46
CA ARG A 2 -10.71 -2.61 -12.52
C ARG A 2 -11.14 -3.18 -11.17
N ARG A 3 -11.76 -4.35 -11.17
CA ARG A 3 -12.13 -5.03 -9.91
C ARG A 3 -10.90 -5.42 -9.07
N ALA A 4 -9.81 -5.85 -9.69
CA ALA A 4 -8.55 -6.14 -8.98
C ALA A 4 -7.96 -4.86 -8.35
N ILE A 5 -8.04 -3.73 -9.05
CA ILE A 5 -7.63 -2.40 -8.52
C ILE A 5 -8.46 -2.01 -7.28
N GLU A 6 -9.79 -2.21 -7.33
CA GLU A 6 -10.66 -1.92 -6.17
C GLU A 6 -10.32 -2.80 -4.96
N LEU A 7 -10.03 -4.07 -5.19
CA LEU A 7 -9.61 -5.01 -4.15
C LEU A 7 -8.26 -4.59 -3.55
N ALA A 8 -7.29 -4.25 -4.39
CA ALA A 8 -5.96 -3.80 -3.96
C ALA A 8 -6.03 -2.63 -2.97
N LYS A 9 -6.91 -1.66 -3.21
CA LYS A 9 -7.11 -0.48 -2.33
C LYS A 9 -7.50 -0.85 -0.90
N LYS A 10 -8.12 -2.01 -0.67
CA LYS A 10 -8.49 -2.47 0.67
C LYS A 10 -7.29 -2.78 1.57
N GLY A 11 -6.12 -3.08 0.97
CA GLY A 11 -4.88 -3.31 1.69
C GLY A 11 -4.16 -2.02 2.13
N CYS A 12 -4.66 -0.85 1.72
CA CYS A 12 -4.02 0.42 2.00
C CYS A 12 -3.83 0.64 3.52
N GLY A 13 -2.63 1.03 3.93
CA GLY A 13 -2.25 1.22 5.32
C GLY A 13 -1.90 -0.05 6.10
N TYR A 14 -2.20 -1.25 5.57
CA TYR A 14 -1.93 -2.53 6.24
C TYR A 14 -0.75 -3.31 5.64
N THR A 15 -0.41 -3.02 4.38
CA THR A 15 0.60 -3.78 3.63
C THR A 15 2.01 -3.23 3.74
N ASN A 16 2.18 -1.99 4.21
CA ASN A 16 3.49 -1.32 4.26
C ASN A 16 4.59 -2.22 4.86
N PRO A 17 5.77 -2.33 4.22
CA PRO A 17 6.24 -1.64 3.00
C PRO A 17 5.88 -2.37 1.69
N ASN A 18 5.07 -3.43 1.72
CA ASN A 18 4.69 -4.20 0.54
C ASN A 18 3.73 -3.41 -0.36
N PRO A 19 3.70 -3.70 -1.68
CA PRO A 19 2.78 -3.05 -2.60
C PRO A 19 1.32 -3.48 -2.36
N LEU A 20 0.40 -2.63 -2.81
CA LEU A 20 -1.01 -2.93 -2.91
C LEU A 20 -1.24 -3.82 -4.13
N VAL A 21 -1.71 -5.04 -3.92
CA VAL A 21 -1.99 -5.98 -5.00
C VAL A 21 -3.39 -6.55 -4.85
N GLY A 22 -4.10 -6.63 -5.95
CA GLY A 22 -5.40 -7.29 -6.05
C GLY A 22 -5.41 -8.27 -7.20
N ALA A 23 -6.17 -9.35 -7.05
CA ALA A 23 -6.29 -10.42 -8.02
C ALA A 23 -7.74 -10.88 -8.17
N VAL A 24 -8.14 -11.18 -9.40
CA VAL A 24 -9.47 -11.69 -9.74
C VAL A 24 -9.32 -12.85 -10.70
N ILE A 25 -9.90 -14.00 -10.35
CA ILE A 25 -9.90 -15.22 -11.17
C ILE A 25 -11.24 -15.34 -11.88
N VAL A 26 -11.18 -15.55 -13.20
CA VAL A 26 -12.33 -15.62 -14.10
C VAL A 26 -12.32 -16.95 -14.84
N LYS A 27 -13.43 -17.65 -14.84
CA LYS A 27 -13.67 -18.86 -15.62
C LYS A 27 -15.00 -18.74 -16.36
N ASP A 28 -15.04 -19.03 -17.62
CA ASP A 28 -16.25 -18.94 -18.45
C ASP A 28 -16.98 -17.60 -18.30
N GLN A 29 -16.23 -16.49 -18.33
CA GLN A 29 -16.71 -15.11 -18.16
C GLN A 29 -17.34 -14.81 -16.77
N ARG A 30 -17.20 -15.70 -15.79
CA ARG A 30 -17.66 -15.52 -14.42
C ARG A 30 -16.50 -15.35 -13.47
N VAL A 31 -16.62 -14.44 -12.52
CA VAL A 31 -15.65 -14.31 -11.42
C VAL A 31 -15.85 -15.50 -10.48
N ILE A 32 -14.80 -16.30 -10.28
CA ILE A 32 -14.83 -17.46 -9.41
C ILE A 32 -13.97 -17.29 -8.16
N GLY A 33 -13.03 -16.34 -8.15
CA GLY A 33 -12.17 -16.05 -6.99
C GLY A 33 -11.71 -14.60 -6.98
N GLU A 34 -11.67 -14.02 -5.80
CA GLU A 34 -11.17 -12.65 -5.57
C GLU A 34 -10.23 -12.62 -4.37
N GLY A 35 -9.16 -11.83 -4.47
CA GLY A 35 -8.23 -11.67 -3.38
C GLY A 35 -7.44 -10.37 -3.49
N TYR A 36 -6.86 -9.96 -2.38
CA TYR A 36 -5.93 -8.85 -2.32
C TYR A 36 -4.87 -9.13 -1.24
N HIS A 37 -3.76 -8.43 -1.27
CA HIS A 37 -2.77 -8.49 -0.20
C HIS A 37 -3.33 -7.72 1.00
N GLU A 38 -3.77 -8.46 2.02
CA GLU A 38 -4.53 -7.88 3.13
C GLU A 38 -3.65 -7.13 4.13
N LYS A 39 -2.47 -7.71 4.43
CA LYS A 39 -1.52 -7.14 5.40
C LYS A 39 -0.13 -7.72 5.24
N ILE A 40 0.86 -6.98 5.73
CA ILE A 40 2.25 -7.45 5.76
C ILE A 40 2.37 -8.83 6.42
N GLY A 41 3.11 -9.75 5.77
CA GLY A 41 3.31 -11.12 6.24
C GLY A 41 2.14 -12.07 5.99
N GLY A 42 1.01 -11.57 5.48
CA GLY A 42 -0.11 -12.38 5.01
C GLY A 42 0.12 -12.94 3.60
N LEU A 43 -0.88 -13.70 3.11
CA LEU A 43 -0.88 -14.22 1.75
C LEU A 43 -0.91 -13.08 0.73
N HIS A 44 -0.30 -13.29 -0.42
CA HIS A 44 -0.40 -12.40 -1.56
C HIS A 44 -1.77 -12.50 -2.24
N ALA A 45 -2.10 -11.51 -3.07
CA ALA A 45 -3.41 -11.39 -3.70
C ALA A 45 -3.82 -12.62 -4.49
N GLU A 46 -2.88 -13.18 -5.27
CA GLU A 46 -3.11 -14.37 -6.10
C GLU A 46 -3.48 -15.59 -5.25
N ARG A 47 -2.73 -15.80 -4.15
CA ARG A 47 -3.00 -16.93 -3.23
C ARG A 47 -4.31 -16.73 -2.47
N ASN A 48 -4.67 -15.49 -2.11
CA ASN A 48 -5.97 -15.19 -1.54
C ASN A 48 -7.10 -15.41 -2.56
N ALA A 49 -6.91 -15.01 -3.82
CA ALA A 49 -7.88 -15.24 -4.87
C ALA A 49 -8.10 -16.74 -5.14
N LEU A 50 -7.02 -17.55 -5.20
CA LEU A 50 -7.10 -19.00 -5.33
C LEU A 50 -7.81 -19.64 -4.14
N LYS A 51 -7.48 -19.24 -2.92
CA LYS A 51 -8.12 -19.73 -1.69
C LYS A 51 -9.63 -19.46 -1.67
N ASN A 52 -10.05 -18.34 -2.23
CA ASN A 52 -11.44 -17.90 -2.25
C ASN A 52 -12.21 -18.37 -3.49
N CYS A 53 -11.63 -19.24 -4.33
CA CYS A 53 -12.33 -19.82 -5.46
C CYS A 53 -13.54 -20.63 -5.01
N ILE A 54 -14.67 -20.41 -5.67
CA ILE A 54 -15.93 -21.13 -5.43
C ILE A 54 -16.06 -22.41 -6.26
N GLU A 55 -15.13 -22.61 -7.22
CA GLU A 55 -15.00 -23.81 -8.07
C GLU A 55 -13.54 -24.00 -8.46
N ASP A 56 -13.21 -25.14 -9.08
CA ASP A 56 -11.86 -25.47 -9.52
C ASP A 56 -11.31 -24.43 -10.50
N PRO A 57 -10.17 -23.77 -10.20
CA PRO A 57 -9.56 -22.76 -11.05
C PRO A 57 -8.83 -23.32 -12.28
N GLU A 58 -8.73 -24.63 -12.45
CA GLU A 58 -8.07 -25.22 -13.63
C GLU A 58 -8.68 -24.69 -14.94
N GLY A 59 -7.82 -24.19 -15.84
CA GLY A 59 -8.20 -23.57 -17.11
C GLY A 59 -8.76 -22.14 -16.99
N ALA A 60 -8.80 -21.55 -15.79
CA ALA A 60 -9.24 -20.18 -15.59
C ALA A 60 -8.20 -19.14 -16.02
N GLU A 61 -8.61 -17.89 -16.04
CA GLU A 61 -7.78 -16.70 -16.27
C GLU A 61 -7.67 -15.88 -14.98
N ILE A 62 -6.52 -15.26 -14.73
CA ILE A 62 -6.35 -14.36 -13.58
C ILE A 62 -5.95 -12.97 -14.03
N TYR A 63 -6.53 -11.95 -13.41
CA TYR A 63 -6.19 -10.53 -13.54
C TYR A 63 -5.52 -10.09 -12.26
N VAL A 64 -4.26 -9.66 -12.33
CA VAL A 64 -3.47 -9.21 -11.18
C VAL A 64 -2.86 -7.83 -11.45
N THR A 65 -2.91 -6.94 -10.46
CA THR A 65 -2.48 -5.54 -10.63
C THR A 65 -0.98 -5.36 -10.73
N LEU A 66 -0.18 -6.35 -10.25
CA LEU A 66 1.28 -6.35 -10.28
C LEU A 66 1.79 -7.74 -10.66
N GLU A 67 2.96 -7.83 -11.29
CA GLU A 67 3.60 -9.06 -11.68
C GLU A 67 3.66 -10.09 -10.54
N PRO A 68 3.21 -11.34 -10.74
CA PRO A 68 3.31 -12.40 -9.74
C PRO A 68 4.75 -12.66 -9.32
N CYS A 69 5.01 -12.70 -8.02
CA CYS A 69 6.35 -12.93 -7.50
C CYS A 69 6.88 -14.33 -7.83
N CYS A 70 8.20 -14.39 -8.09
CA CYS A 70 8.91 -15.61 -8.53
C CYS A 70 10.03 -16.04 -7.57
N HIS A 71 10.13 -15.43 -6.40
CA HIS A 71 11.16 -15.74 -5.41
C HIS A 71 10.54 -16.17 -4.07
N TYR A 72 11.26 -16.99 -3.34
CA TYR A 72 10.89 -17.37 -1.98
C TYR A 72 11.14 -16.21 -1.02
N GLY A 73 10.09 -15.79 -0.35
CA GLY A 73 10.11 -14.81 0.73
C GLY A 73 9.58 -15.42 2.03
N LYS A 74 8.69 -14.72 2.71
CA LYS A 74 7.93 -15.28 3.85
C LYS A 74 6.87 -16.29 3.38
N THR A 75 6.46 -16.20 2.13
CA THR A 75 5.53 -17.12 1.47
C THR A 75 6.19 -17.69 0.21
N PRO A 76 5.80 -18.90 -0.22
CA PRO A 76 6.26 -19.43 -1.52
C PRO A 76 5.82 -18.54 -2.69
N PRO A 77 6.52 -18.58 -3.84
CA PRO A 77 6.21 -17.77 -5.02
C PRO A 77 4.75 -17.89 -5.46
N CYS A 78 4.16 -16.79 -5.93
CA CYS A 78 2.81 -16.82 -6.51
C CYS A 78 2.78 -17.53 -7.85
N THR A 79 3.87 -17.47 -8.63
CA THR A 79 4.01 -18.22 -9.88
C THR A 79 3.79 -19.71 -9.68
N GLU A 80 4.35 -20.31 -8.64
CA GLU A 80 4.14 -21.73 -8.31
C GLU A 80 2.67 -22.02 -8.06
N ALA A 81 2.01 -21.21 -7.24
CA ALA A 81 0.58 -21.40 -6.93
C ALA A 81 -0.31 -21.31 -8.19
N LEU A 82 0.01 -20.43 -9.13
CA LEU A 82 -0.74 -20.29 -10.38
C LEU A 82 -0.52 -21.49 -11.31
N ILE A 83 0.70 -22.03 -11.37
CA ILE A 83 1.04 -23.22 -12.13
C ILE A 83 0.32 -24.44 -11.54
N GLU A 84 0.42 -24.66 -10.22
CA GLU A 84 -0.24 -25.76 -9.52
C GLU A 84 -1.75 -25.72 -9.65
N ALA A 85 -2.35 -24.52 -9.71
CA ALA A 85 -3.78 -24.32 -9.90
C ALA A 85 -4.26 -24.50 -11.36
N GLY A 86 -3.36 -24.74 -12.31
CA GLY A 86 -3.71 -24.92 -13.71
C GLY A 86 -4.30 -23.68 -14.38
N ILE A 87 -3.88 -22.48 -13.95
CA ILE A 87 -4.30 -21.22 -14.60
C ILE A 87 -3.79 -21.22 -16.04
N LYS A 88 -4.66 -20.89 -17.01
CA LYS A 88 -4.27 -20.90 -18.44
C LYS A 88 -3.70 -19.57 -18.93
N LYS A 89 -4.13 -18.44 -18.33
CA LYS A 89 -3.68 -17.10 -18.75
C LYS A 89 -3.64 -16.11 -17.57
N VAL A 90 -2.61 -15.27 -17.57
CA VAL A 90 -2.39 -14.23 -16.54
C VAL A 90 -2.35 -12.86 -17.20
N TYR A 91 -3.28 -11.99 -16.83
CA TYR A 91 -3.30 -10.58 -17.24
C TYR A 91 -2.69 -9.74 -16.12
N VAL A 92 -1.63 -9.02 -16.44
CA VAL A 92 -0.84 -8.24 -15.49
C VAL A 92 -1.00 -6.76 -15.75
N GLY A 93 -1.26 -5.98 -14.69
CA GLY A 93 -1.29 -4.53 -14.75
C GLY A 93 0.09 -3.94 -15.01
N ASN A 94 1.00 -4.08 -14.05
CA ASN A 94 2.39 -3.62 -14.15
C ASN A 94 3.39 -4.75 -13.95
N LEU A 95 4.54 -4.64 -14.59
CA LEU A 95 5.72 -5.38 -14.19
C LEU A 95 6.23 -4.87 -12.85
N ASP A 96 6.81 -5.77 -12.05
CA ASP A 96 7.43 -5.37 -10.78
C ASP A 96 8.78 -4.67 -11.07
N PRO A 97 9.00 -3.44 -10.58
CA PRO A 97 10.27 -2.74 -10.77
C PRO A 97 11.42 -3.33 -9.96
N ASN A 98 11.13 -4.25 -9.03
CA ASN A 98 12.13 -4.89 -8.20
C ASN A 98 13.03 -5.80 -9.05
N PRO A 99 14.36 -5.57 -9.10
CA PRO A 99 15.29 -6.39 -9.91
C PRO A 99 15.24 -7.89 -9.61
N LYS A 100 14.74 -8.28 -8.43
CA LYS A 100 14.57 -9.69 -8.05
C LYS A 100 13.37 -10.37 -8.71
N VAL A 101 12.44 -9.58 -9.25
CA VAL A 101 11.23 -10.05 -9.92
C VAL A 101 11.26 -9.69 -11.40
N ALA A 102 11.32 -8.45 -11.74
CA ALA A 102 11.46 -7.76 -13.04
C ALA A 102 11.37 -8.68 -14.29
N GLY A 103 10.18 -9.12 -14.66
CA GLY A 103 9.95 -10.04 -15.79
C GLY A 103 10.24 -11.52 -15.51
N GLY A 104 10.77 -11.84 -14.31
CA GLY A 104 11.07 -13.22 -13.92
C GLY A 104 9.82 -14.04 -13.70
N GLY A 105 8.77 -13.44 -13.12
CA GLY A 105 7.48 -14.09 -12.93
C GLY A 105 6.81 -14.42 -14.26
N ILE A 106 6.78 -13.45 -15.18
CA ILE A 106 6.25 -13.63 -16.54
C ILE A 106 6.98 -14.75 -17.27
N LYS A 107 8.32 -14.75 -17.21
CA LYS A 107 9.13 -15.78 -17.86
C LYS A 107 8.80 -17.17 -17.33
N ILE A 108 8.76 -17.35 -16.00
CA ILE A 108 8.45 -18.66 -15.39
C ILE A 108 7.06 -19.15 -15.81
N LEU A 109 6.05 -18.28 -15.83
CA LEU A 109 4.71 -18.64 -16.26
C LEU A 109 4.68 -19.10 -17.72
N ASN A 110 5.33 -18.36 -18.62
CA ASN A 110 5.41 -18.70 -20.04
C ASN A 110 6.19 -20.02 -20.28
N ASP A 111 7.28 -20.25 -19.56
CA ASP A 111 8.08 -21.49 -19.63
C ASP A 111 7.24 -22.72 -19.21
N HIS A 112 6.18 -22.52 -18.42
CA HIS A 112 5.21 -23.57 -18.03
C HIS A 112 3.94 -23.60 -18.88
N GLY A 113 3.92 -22.88 -20.01
CA GLY A 113 2.80 -22.90 -20.95
C GLY A 113 1.60 -22.02 -20.56
N ILE A 114 1.75 -21.15 -19.56
CA ILE A 114 0.72 -20.19 -19.15
C ILE A 114 0.90 -18.92 -20.01
N GLU A 115 -0.14 -18.54 -20.75
CA GLU A 115 -0.11 -17.28 -21.50
C GLU A 115 -0.07 -16.07 -20.56
N THR A 116 0.72 -15.06 -20.91
CA THR A 116 0.78 -13.81 -20.15
C THR A 116 0.53 -12.60 -21.04
N GLU A 117 -0.21 -11.61 -20.52
CA GLU A 117 -0.45 -10.32 -21.16
C GLU A 117 -0.25 -9.21 -20.15
N THR A 118 0.62 -8.25 -20.48
CA THR A 118 1.04 -7.17 -19.57
C THR A 118 0.51 -5.81 -20.01
N GLY A 119 0.49 -4.82 -19.12
CA GLY A 119 0.07 -3.46 -19.43
C GLY A 119 -1.45 -3.22 -19.38
N ILE A 120 -2.19 -4.11 -18.72
CA ILE A 120 -3.65 -3.98 -18.63
C ILE A 120 -4.05 -2.94 -17.59
N LEU A 121 -4.53 -1.79 -18.02
CA LEU A 121 -4.76 -0.59 -17.18
C LEU A 121 -3.49 -0.20 -16.41
N GLU A 122 -2.37 -0.17 -17.12
CA GLU A 122 -1.04 0.01 -16.56
C GLU A 122 -0.93 1.25 -15.67
N GLU A 123 -1.43 2.40 -16.16
CA GLU A 123 -1.34 3.65 -15.43
C GLU A 123 -2.16 3.64 -14.14
N GLU A 124 -3.40 3.11 -14.18
CA GLU A 124 -4.23 2.97 -12.97
C GLU A 124 -3.62 1.99 -11.96
N CYS A 125 -3.00 0.90 -12.43
CA CYS A 125 -2.28 -0.04 -11.58
C CYS A 125 -1.01 0.58 -10.99
N ARG A 126 -0.29 1.42 -11.76
CA ARG A 126 0.91 2.12 -11.31
C ARG A 126 0.58 3.11 -10.19
N GLN A 127 -0.48 3.90 -10.36
CA GLN A 127 -0.93 4.89 -9.37
C GLN A 127 -1.29 4.28 -8.01
N LEU A 128 -1.68 3.00 -7.96
CA LEU A 128 -1.88 2.29 -6.69
C LEU A 128 -0.59 2.22 -5.86
N ASN A 129 0.56 2.16 -6.51
CA ASN A 129 1.84 1.78 -5.93
C ASN A 129 2.94 2.83 -6.16
N ASP A 130 2.60 4.11 -6.39
CA ASP A 130 3.57 5.18 -6.64
C ASP A 130 4.65 5.26 -5.55
N ILE A 131 4.27 5.09 -4.27
CA ILE A 131 5.20 5.09 -3.13
C ILE A 131 6.15 3.90 -3.21
N PHE A 132 5.63 2.71 -3.50
CA PHE A 132 6.43 1.49 -3.64
C PHE A 132 7.39 1.58 -4.82
N PHE A 133 6.90 1.98 -6.00
CA PHE A 133 7.72 2.15 -7.20
C PHE A 133 8.84 3.19 -6.98
N HIS A 134 8.50 4.33 -6.35
CA HIS A 134 9.48 5.35 -6.03
C HIS A 134 10.62 4.78 -5.17
N TYR A 135 10.29 4.07 -4.09
CA TYR A 135 11.28 3.49 -3.20
C TYR A 135 12.15 2.43 -3.87
N ILE A 136 11.54 1.48 -4.58
CA ILE A 136 12.27 0.39 -5.25
C ILE A 136 13.21 0.88 -6.34
N GLN A 137 12.81 1.94 -7.06
CA GLN A 137 13.62 2.48 -8.17
C GLN A 137 14.73 3.41 -7.71
N ASN A 138 14.55 4.12 -6.59
CA ASN A 138 15.45 5.20 -6.17
C ASN A 138 16.20 4.90 -4.86
N ASP A 139 15.78 3.89 -4.09
CA ASP A 139 16.29 3.56 -2.75
C ASP A 139 16.25 4.74 -1.75
N ILE A 140 15.26 5.63 -1.95
CA ILE A 140 14.99 6.77 -1.06
C ILE A 140 13.50 6.79 -0.67
N PRO A 141 13.16 7.26 0.54
CA PRO A 141 11.76 7.34 0.96
C PRO A 141 10.97 8.31 0.07
N TYR A 142 9.71 7.95 -0.20
CA TYR A 142 8.74 8.89 -0.76
C TYR A 142 8.32 9.89 0.31
N ILE A 143 8.52 11.19 0.07
CA ILE A 143 8.24 12.25 1.02
C ILE A 143 7.05 13.07 0.54
N ALA A 144 5.97 13.09 1.34
CA ALA A 144 4.82 13.95 1.14
C ALA A 144 4.81 15.09 2.16
N LEU A 145 4.80 16.33 1.70
CA LEU A 145 4.66 17.50 2.55
C LEU A 145 3.18 17.84 2.75
N LYS A 146 2.69 17.78 4.00
CA LYS A 146 1.34 18.21 4.38
C LYS A 146 1.40 19.46 5.25
N TYR A 147 0.71 20.49 4.84
CA TYR A 147 0.53 21.71 5.64
C TYR A 147 -0.93 22.19 5.57
N ALA A 148 -1.32 23.00 6.56
CA ALA A 148 -2.59 23.74 6.56
C ALA A 148 -2.26 25.22 6.59
N MET A 149 -2.81 25.99 5.66
CA MET A 149 -2.58 27.43 5.56
C MET A 149 -3.86 28.15 5.13
N THR A 150 -3.93 29.42 5.45
CA THR A 150 -4.94 30.36 4.92
C THR A 150 -4.66 30.65 3.44
N LEU A 151 -5.61 31.31 2.75
CA LEU A 151 -5.43 31.69 1.34
C LEU A 151 -4.23 32.61 1.09
N ASP A 152 -3.86 33.41 2.08
CA ASP A 152 -2.67 34.28 2.07
C ASP A 152 -1.40 33.61 2.59
N GLY A 153 -1.43 32.26 2.77
CA GLY A 153 -0.25 31.45 3.10
C GLY A 153 0.17 31.47 4.57
N LYS A 154 -0.71 31.88 5.50
CA LYS A 154 -0.40 31.88 6.94
C LYS A 154 -0.74 30.54 7.58
N ILE A 155 0.13 30.04 8.45
CA ILE A 155 -0.04 28.80 9.19
C ILE A 155 -0.56 29.03 10.62
N ALA A 156 -0.52 30.26 11.11
CA ALA A 156 -1.03 30.69 12.41
C ALA A 156 -1.25 32.21 12.41
N THR A 157 -1.99 32.71 13.39
CA THR A 157 -2.08 34.16 13.70
C THR A 157 -0.76 34.68 14.27
N ALA A 158 -0.61 36.01 14.42
CA ALA A 158 0.52 36.62 15.09
C ALA A 158 0.64 36.21 16.58
N THR A 159 -0.46 35.77 17.20
CA THR A 159 -0.51 35.25 18.58
C THR A 159 -0.25 33.75 18.68
N GLY A 160 -0.02 33.06 17.54
CA GLY A 160 0.25 31.62 17.49
C GLY A 160 -0.99 30.74 17.38
N GLU A 161 -2.19 31.31 17.30
CA GLU A 161 -3.42 30.52 17.14
C GLU A 161 -3.52 29.94 15.72
N SER A 162 -3.78 28.61 15.62
CA SER A 162 -3.89 27.88 14.35
C SER A 162 -5.16 27.02 14.23
N LYS A 163 -6.01 27.00 15.23
CA LYS A 163 -7.22 26.14 15.29
C LYS A 163 -8.47 26.97 15.01
N TRP A 164 -9.25 26.73 13.93
CA TRP A 164 -8.99 25.72 12.87
C TRP A 164 -8.90 26.44 11.53
N ILE A 165 -7.79 26.23 10.80
CA ILE A 165 -7.59 26.82 9.46
C ILE A 165 -8.36 26.02 8.42
N THR A 166 -8.43 24.68 8.58
CA THR A 166 -9.08 23.77 7.64
C THR A 166 -10.35 23.17 8.24
N GLY A 167 -11.32 22.86 7.36
CA GLY A 167 -12.58 22.26 7.73
C GLY A 167 -12.43 20.82 8.26
N GLU A 168 -13.52 20.28 8.79
CA GLU A 168 -13.53 18.94 9.41
C GLU A 168 -13.22 17.84 8.42
N GLU A 169 -13.72 17.92 7.19
CA GLU A 169 -13.46 16.95 6.13
C GLU A 169 -11.97 16.86 5.79
N ALA A 170 -11.30 18.00 5.63
CA ALA A 170 -9.86 18.06 5.39
C ALA A 170 -9.07 17.45 6.55
N ARG A 171 -9.48 17.70 7.80
CA ARG A 171 -8.85 17.07 8.97
C ARG A 171 -9.08 15.56 9.02
N ARG A 172 -10.26 15.08 8.63
CA ARG A 172 -10.53 13.63 8.48
C ARG A 172 -9.62 13.00 7.44
N HIS A 173 -9.44 13.65 6.29
CA HIS A 173 -8.51 13.21 5.26
C HIS A 173 -7.07 13.08 5.78
N VAL A 174 -6.60 14.00 6.63
CA VAL A 174 -5.27 13.89 7.28
C VAL A 174 -5.14 12.62 8.11
N HIS A 175 -6.20 12.19 8.79
CA HIS A 175 -6.18 10.94 9.54
C HIS A 175 -6.10 9.72 8.63
N THR A 176 -6.73 9.75 7.45
CA THR A 176 -6.58 8.74 6.42
C THR A 176 -5.12 8.69 5.91
N LEU A 177 -4.50 9.85 5.65
CA LEU A 177 -3.09 9.90 5.26
C LEU A 177 -2.16 9.31 6.32
N ARG A 178 -2.41 9.55 7.61
CA ARG A 178 -1.63 8.94 8.70
C ARG A 178 -1.72 7.41 8.73
N HIS A 179 -2.85 6.86 8.32
CA HIS A 179 -3.01 5.42 8.16
C HIS A 179 -2.25 4.89 6.92
N GLN A 180 -2.25 5.66 5.83
CA GLN A 180 -1.65 5.25 4.55
C GLN A 180 -0.12 5.26 4.57
N TYR A 181 0.47 6.31 5.17
CA TYR A 181 1.93 6.47 5.20
C TYR A 181 2.55 5.71 6.37
N ALA A 182 3.72 5.11 6.11
CA ALA A 182 4.44 4.33 7.11
C ALA A 182 4.93 5.17 8.30
N ALA A 183 5.23 6.46 8.07
CA ALA A 183 5.73 7.36 9.11
C ALA A 183 5.14 8.77 8.98
N ILE A 184 5.07 9.47 10.12
CA ILE A 184 4.79 10.91 10.20
C ILE A 184 5.97 11.61 10.86
N MET A 185 6.47 12.68 10.22
CA MET A 185 7.57 13.48 10.75
C MET A 185 7.05 14.84 11.22
N ALA A 186 7.50 15.29 12.39
CA ALA A 186 7.21 16.61 12.94
C ALA A 186 8.45 17.23 13.59
N GLY A 187 8.54 18.55 13.58
CA GLY A 187 9.56 19.27 14.34
C GLY A 187 9.23 19.35 15.83
N ILE A 188 10.25 19.40 16.68
CA ILE A 188 10.10 19.52 18.13
C ILE A 188 9.27 20.75 18.55
N GLY A 189 9.31 21.83 17.81
CA GLY A 189 8.49 23.02 18.09
C GLY A 189 7.00 22.72 18.10
N THR A 190 6.51 21.91 17.17
CA THR A 190 5.12 21.46 17.13
C THR A 190 4.79 20.57 18.34
N VAL A 191 5.70 19.68 18.72
CA VAL A 191 5.49 18.80 19.88
C VAL A 191 5.38 19.59 21.17
N LEU A 192 6.27 20.58 21.38
CA LEU A 192 6.25 21.42 22.58
C LEU A 192 5.04 22.36 22.65
N ALA A 193 4.52 22.79 21.49
CA ALA A 193 3.37 23.70 21.45
C ALA A 193 2.02 22.98 21.60
N ASP A 194 1.87 21.80 20.97
CA ASP A 194 0.57 21.15 20.81
C ASP A 194 0.44 19.83 21.57
N ASP A 195 1.54 19.27 22.08
CA ASP A 195 1.63 17.91 22.66
C ASP A 195 0.76 16.87 21.92
N PRO A 196 0.99 16.70 20.60
CA PRO A 196 0.11 15.94 19.72
C PRO A 196 0.36 14.43 19.87
N MET A 197 -0.66 13.62 19.64
CA MET A 197 -0.53 12.16 19.58
C MET A 197 -0.05 11.66 18.20
N LEU A 198 -0.25 12.40 17.12
CA LEU A 198 0.07 12.05 15.73
C LEU A 198 -0.49 10.70 15.24
N ASN A 199 -1.54 10.21 15.85
CA ASN A 199 -2.21 8.95 15.53
C ASN A 199 -3.26 9.09 14.42
N ALA A 200 -3.70 7.96 13.83
CA ALA A 200 -4.61 7.93 12.69
C ALA A 200 -6.04 8.35 13.04
N ARG A 201 -6.59 7.98 14.20
CA ARG A 201 -7.95 8.31 14.69
C ARG A 201 -9.06 7.95 13.70
N ILE A 202 -8.91 6.84 12.99
CA ILE A 202 -9.94 6.24 12.16
C ILE A 202 -10.22 4.83 12.66
N GLU A 203 -11.43 4.33 12.42
CA GLU A 203 -11.80 2.99 12.80
C GLU A 203 -10.89 1.97 12.11
N HIS A 204 -10.33 1.05 12.88
CA HIS A 204 -9.36 0.05 12.44
C HIS A 204 -8.09 0.62 11.75
N GLY A 205 -7.78 1.91 11.97
CA GLY A 205 -6.58 2.53 11.38
C GLY A 205 -5.29 2.09 12.06
N ASN A 206 -4.24 1.89 11.27
CA ASN A 206 -2.88 1.73 11.78
C ASN A 206 -2.24 3.10 12.03
N ASP A 207 -1.55 3.22 13.14
CA ASP A 207 -0.78 4.41 13.47
C ASP A 207 0.57 4.41 12.74
N PRO A 208 1.00 5.57 12.21
CA PRO A 208 2.33 5.69 11.61
C PRO A 208 3.43 5.68 12.65
N ILE A 209 4.64 5.34 12.24
CA ILE A 209 5.86 5.58 13.03
C ILE A 209 6.02 7.09 13.21
N ARG A 210 6.23 7.53 14.46
CA ARG A 210 6.42 8.96 14.75
C ARG A 210 7.90 9.31 14.73
N VAL A 211 8.26 10.27 13.88
CA VAL A 211 9.64 10.75 13.72
C VAL A 211 9.68 12.21 14.16
N ILE A 212 10.46 12.52 15.19
CA ILE A 212 10.58 13.89 15.73
C ILE A 212 11.98 14.44 15.46
N CYS A 213 12.01 15.57 14.75
CA CYS A 213 13.25 16.29 14.51
C CYS A 213 13.57 17.17 15.74
N ASP A 214 14.46 16.68 16.61
CA ASP A 214 14.86 17.32 17.87
C ASP A 214 16.37 17.22 18.11
N SER A 215 17.11 18.21 17.63
CA SER A 215 18.57 18.23 17.72
C SER A 215 19.12 18.37 19.15
N ASN A 216 18.30 18.85 20.09
CA ASN A 216 18.73 19.14 21.46
C ASN A 216 18.02 18.27 22.53
N LEU A 217 17.31 17.22 22.11
CA LEU A 217 16.57 16.31 22.99
C LEU A 217 15.66 17.05 23.98
N ARG A 218 14.85 17.99 23.47
CA ARG A 218 13.93 18.81 24.28
C ARG A 218 12.58 18.16 24.54
N ILE A 219 12.28 17.05 23.87
CA ILE A 219 11.02 16.32 24.10
C ILE A 219 10.98 15.81 25.54
N SER A 220 9.85 16.02 26.21
CA SER A 220 9.64 15.50 27.56
C SER A 220 9.26 14.02 27.52
N GLU A 221 9.78 13.23 28.48
CA GLU A 221 9.34 11.84 28.69
C GLU A 221 7.84 11.74 28.98
N GLY A 222 7.24 12.76 29.58
CA GLY A 222 5.81 12.85 29.84
C GLY A 222 4.95 13.34 28.68
N SER A 223 5.53 13.59 27.49
CA SER A 223 4.74 13.98 26.32
C SER A 223 3.85 12.84 25.83
N ASN A 224 2.69 13.17 25.24
CA ASN A 224 1.78 12.18 24.67
C ASN A 224 2.46 11.26 23.66
N LEU A 225 3.45 11.73 22.94
CA LEU A 225 4.24 10.92 22.00
C LEU A 225 5.12 9.88 22.68
N SER A 226 5.67 10.19 23.86
CA SER A 226 6.51 9.26 24.62
C SER A 226 5.68 8.16 25.29
N LEU A 227 4.48 8.47 25.74
CA LEU A 227 3.59 7.53 26.43
C LEU A 227 2.93 6.49 25.53
N ILE A 228 2.92 6.70 24.20
CA ILE A 228 2.27 5.80 23.24
C ILE A 228 3.05 4.47 23.06
N HIS A 229 4.31 4.43 23.43
CA HIS A 229 5.18 3.26 23.28
C HIS A 229 5.48 2.52 24.61
N ILE A 230 4.81 2.89 25.66
CA ILE A 230 4.93 2.23 26.97
C ILE A 230 3.83 1.17 27.15
#